data_750f340401a5efbe3b651db559f2c16c
#
_entry.id   750f340401a5efbe3b651db559f2c16c
#
_cell.length_a   1.000
_cell.length_b   1.000
_cell.length_c   1.000
_cell.angle_alpha   90.00
_cell.angle_beta   90.00
_cell.angle_gamma   90.00
#
_symmetry.space_group_name_H-M   'P 1'
#
loop_
_entity.id
_entity.type
_entity.pdbx_description
1 polymer ?
#
loop_
_entity_poly.entity_id
_entity_poly.type
_entity_poly.pdbx_seq_one_letter_code
_entity_poly.pdbx_strand_id
1 'polypeptide(L)'
;VTPDDIYRLRNIWNIKPAYKMVDTCGGEFEALSPYYYSTYEQYDEVEVSDKKKVIVIGSGPIRIGQGIEFDYASVHCVMALKKMGIETIIVNNNPETVSTDFNISDKLYFEPLTEEDVLNIIEKENPDGVILQFGGQTAIKLANFLKEKGIKTLGTTADQIDMAEDREKFEELLEKFDIARPKGKGVWTLEEGIEEARRLGFPVLVRPSYVLGGQGMEITHDEEELTYYLKNAFMKDKKNPILIDKYLMGREIEVDAISDGENILIPGIMEHLERAGVHSGDSVTMYPSQNIDDKIKADVLDYTKKLALAIGIKGMINIQFIEFDGKLYVIEVNPRASRTVPYISKVSGVPIVDIATKVMLGEKLVNLGYGVDVYPEPDLVSVKVPVFSTQKLPKVEVSL
;
A
#
# COMPACT_ATOMS: atom_id res chain seq x y z
N VAL A 1 -5.28 -19.69 25.66
CA VAL A 1 -6.34 -18.70 25.49
C VAL A 1 -5.92 -17.82 24.32
N THR A 2 -6.67 -17.86 23.26
CA THR A 2 -6.44 -17.07 22.04
C THR A 2 -7.29 -15.78 22.08
N PRO A 3 -6.99 -14.78 21.26
CA PRO A 3 -7.87 -13.62 21.09
C PRO A 3 -9.31 -14.01 20.73
N ASP A 4 -9.50 -15.03 19.88
CA ASP A 4 -10.83 -15.54 19.53
C ASP A 4 -11.56 -16.15 20.72
N ASP A 5 -10.88 -16.82 21.65
CA ASP A 5 -11.51 -17.36 22.85
C ASP A 5 -12.03 -16.20 23.74
N ILE A 6 -11.26 -15.13 23.87
CA ILE A 6 -11.66 -13.92 24.62
C ILE A 6 -12.85 -13.25 23.93
N TYR A 7 -12.78 -13.06 22.62
CA TYR A 7 -13.88 -12.49 21.84
C TYR A 7 -15.19 -13.28 22.03
N ARG A 8 -15.13 -14.62 21.96
CA ARG A 8 -16.31 -15.50 22.18
C ARG A 8 -16.86 -15.36 23.60
N LEU A 9 -16.00 -15.32 24.63
CA LEU A 9 -16.43 -15.14 26.02
C LEU A 9 -17.10 -13.79 26.23
N ARG A 10 -16.56 -12.72 25.66
CA ARG A 10 -17.14 -11.38 25.72
C ARG A 10 -18.53 -11.34 25.08
N ASN A 11 -18.69 -11.99 23.92
CA ASN A 11 -20.01 -12.09 23.27
C ASN A 11 -21.01 -12.89 24.12
N ILE A 12 -20.60 -14.01 24.76
CA ILE A 12 -21.46 -14.79 25.65
C ILE A 12 -21.92 -13.93 26.84
N TRP A 13 -21.04 -13.10 27.38
CA TRP A 13 -21.34 -12.23 28.51
C TRP A 13 -21.96 -10.89 28.10
N ASN A 14 -22.21 -10.68 26.80
CA ASN A 14 -22.69 -9.43 26.24
C ASN A 14 -21.82 -8.20 26.59
N ILE A 15 -20.50 -8.42 26.67
CA ILE A 15 -19.52 -7.37 26.89
C ILE A 15 -19.08 -6.83 25.52
N LYS A 16 -19.73 -5.77 25.09
CA LYS A 16 -19.41 -5.09 23.81
C LYS A 16 -18.96 -3.67 24.08
N PRO A 17 -18.07 -3.10 23.26
CA PRO A 17 -17.75 -1.69 23.37
C PRO A 17 -18.98 -0.84 23.02
N ALA A 18 -19.16 0.24 23.76
CA ALA A 18 -20.01 1.36 23.39
C ALA A 18 -19.14 2.46 22.79
N TYR A 19 -19.70 3.26 21.92
CA TYR A 19 -18.96 4.34 21.26
C TYR A 19 -19.52 5.69 21.73
N LYS A 20 -18.61 6.53 22.22
CA LYS A 20 -18.89 7.87 22.69
C LYS A 20 -18.44 8.91 21.68
N MET A 21 -19.20 9.97 21.56
CA MET A 21 -18.82 11.13 20.77
C MET A 21 -17.75 11.93 21.51
N VAL A 22 -16.73 12.39 20.78
CA VAL A 22 -15.72 13.28 21.34
C VAL A 22 -16.35 14.63 21.61
N ASP A 23 -16.39 15.05 22.87
CA ASP A 23 -16.85 16.38 23.25
C ASP A 23 -15.82 17.45 22.87
N THR A 24 -16.12 18.18 21.78
CA THR A 24 -15.30 19.29 21.29
C THR A 24 -15.68 20.63 21.89
N CYS A 25 -16.70 20.67 22.75
CA CYS A 25 -17.27 21.89 23.32
C CYS A 25 -16.96 22.06 24.82
N GLY A 26 -16.19 21.18 25.44
CA GLY A 26 -15.80 21.23 26.84
C GLY A 26 -16.99 21.14 27.82
N GLY A 27 -18.08 20.48 27.42
CA GLY A 27 -19.30 20.36 28.21
C GLY A 27 -20.17 21.62 28.27
N GLU A 28 -19.80 22.71 27.59
CA GLU A 28 -20.58 23.95 27.58
C GLU A 28 -21.78 23.90 26.61
N PHE A 29 -21.64 23.12 25.55
CA PHE A 29 -22.68 22.91 24.53
C PHE A 29 -22.71 21.45 24.10
N GLU A 30 -23.82 21.02 23.51
CA GLU A 30 -23.92 19.69 22.91
C GLU A 30 -22.93 19.57 21.75
N ALA A 31 -22.00 18.62 21.84
CA ALA A 31 -21.08 18.34 20.76
C ALA A 31 -21.80 17.62 19.62
N LEU A 32 -21.59 18.10 18.39
CA LEU A 32 -22.11 17.49 17.15
C LEU A 32 -20.97 17.01 16.26
N SER A 33 -19.85 16.60 16.87
CA SER A 33 -18.69 16.12 16.12
C SER A 33 -18.95 14.69 15.61
N PRO A 34 -18.51 14.34 14.39
CA PRO A 34 -18.63 12.97 13.88
C PRO A 34 -17.57 12.02 14.47
N TYR A 35 -16.91 12.37 15.58
CA TYR A 35 -15.80 11.66 16.18
C TYR A 35 -16.25 10.73 17.29
N TYR A 36 -15.89 9.46 17.15
CA TYR A 36 -16.25 8.43 18.09
C TYR A 36 -15.01 7.68 18.60
N TYR A 37 -15.04 7.29 19.87
CA TYR A 37 -14.06 6.42 20.51
C TYR A 37 -14.77 5.34 21.31
N SER A 38 -14.14 4.18 21.47
CA SER A 38 -14.69 3.07 22.22
C SER A 38 -14.51 3.21 23.72
N THR A 39 -15.49 2.72 24.47
CA THR A 39 -15.46 2.57 25.93
C THR A 39 -16.28 1.35 26.33
N TYR A 40 -16.15 0.90 27.58
CA TYR A 40 -16.98 -0.17 28.15
C TYR A 40 -18.04 0.37 29.10
N GLU A 41 -18.63 1.50 28.76
CA GLU A 41 -19.75 2.11 29.46
C GLU A 41 -21.09 1.53 29.01
N GLN A 42 -22.18 1.93 29.70
CA GLN A 42 -23.51 1.37 29.44
C GLN A 42 -24.23 1.99 28.24
N TYR A 43 -23.86 3.21 27.85
CA TYR A 43 -24.60 3.98 26.84
C TYR A 43 -23.74 4.24 25.62
N ASP A 44 -24.31 3.94 24.48
CA ASP A 44 -23.76 4.17 23.16
C ASP A 44 -24.35 5.47 22.57
N GLU A 45 -23.50 6.31 22.00
CA GLU A 45 -23.90 7.60 21.42
C GLU A 45 -23.91 7.55 19.88
N VAL A 46 -23.54 6.41 19.28
CA VAL A 46 -23.54 6.26 17.82
C VAL A 46 -24.96 5.92 17.33
N GLU A 47 -25.49 6.77 16.48
CA GLU A 47 -26.68 6.47 15.70
C GLU A 47 -26.30 5.75 14.41
N VAL A 48 -26.75 4.50 14.27
CA VAL A 48 -26.53 3.70 13.08
C VAL A 48 -27.67 3.99 12.08
N SER A 49 -27.31 4.45 10.88
CA SER A 49 -28.27 4.73 9.81
C SER A 49 -28.57 3.46 8.99
N ASP A 50 -29.67 3.46 8.25
CA ASP A 50 -30.02 2.43 7.25
C ASP A 50 -29.51 2.77 5.84
N LYS A 51 -28.70 3.82 5.70
CA LYS A 51 -28.13 4.24 4.42
C LYS A 51 -27.10 3.24 3.93
N LYS A 52 -26.91 3.17 2.61
CA LYS A 52 -25.74 2.49 2.03
C LYS A 52 -24.47 3.15 2.57
N LYS A 53 -23.59 2.36 3.18
CA LYS A 53 -22.41 2.88 3.86
C LYS A 53 -21.18 2.04 3.61
N VAL A 54 -20.02 2.70 3.58
CA VAL A 54 -18.72 2.07 3.35
C VAL A 54 -17.74 2.51 4.42
N ILE A 55 -17.02 1.56 5.00
CA ILE A 55 -15.90 1.83 5.89
C ILE A 55 -14.61 1.93 5.06
N VAL A 56 -13.85 2.99 5.28
CA VAL A 56 -12.50 3.19 4.73
C VAL A 56 -11.50 3.06 5.89
N ILE A 57 -10.60 2.12 5.79
CA ILE A 57 -9.53 1.95 6.79
C ILE A 57 -8.37 2.86 6.45
N GLY A 58 -8.01 3.72 7.38
CA GLY A 58 -6.88 4.65 7.25
C GLY A 58 -5.52 3.96 7.39
N SER A 59 -4.46 4.77 7.37
CA SER A 59 -3.08 4.27 7.43
C SER A 59 -2.52 4.13 8.85
N GLY A 60 -3.23 4.64 9.85
CA GLY A 60 -2.72 4.71 11.21
C GLY A 60 -1.56 5.71 11.37
N PRO A 61 -0.76 5.58 12.42
CA PRO A 61 0.43 6.40 12.63
C PRO A 61 1.44 6.20 11.49
N ILE A 62 2.06 7.29 11.04
CA ILE A 62 3.10 7.24 10.01
C ILE A 62 4.30 6.47 10.56
N ARG A 63 4.75 5.47 9.83
CA ARG A 63 5.93 4.64 10.13
C ARG A 63 6.96 4.78 9.03
N ILE A 64 8.18 4.33 9.29
CA ILE A 64 9.23 4.23 8.26
C ILE A 64 8.69 3.46 7.05
N GLY A 65 8.87 3.98 5.85
CA GLY A 65 8.35 3.41 4.60
C GLY A 65 6.89 3.76 4.31
N GLN A 66 6.21 4.51 5.18
CA GLN A 66 4.88 5.07 4.96
C GLN A 66 4.95 6.60 4.94
N GLY A 67 3.96 7.22 4.33
CA GLY A 67 3.86 8.67 4.25
C GLY A 67 2.42 9.16 4.30
N ILE A 68 2.26 10.46 4.35
CA ILE A 68 0.96 11.14 4.36
C ILE A 68 0.18 10.90 3.05
N GLU A 69 0.81 10.37 2.03
CA GLU A 69 0.22 10.05 0.73
C GLU A 69 -0.91 9.01 0.83
N PHE A 70 -0.86 8.12 1.81
CA PHE A 70 -1.96 7.18 2.09
C PHE A 70 -3.16 7.88 2.71
N ASP A 71 -2.94 8.92 3.50
CA ASP A 71 -4.02 9.76 4.02
C ASP A 71 -4.70 10.52 2.88
N TYR A 72 -3.94 11.10 1.96
CA TYR A 72 -4.49 11.70 0.72
C TYR A 72 -5.40 10.70 0.00
N ALA A 73 -4.98 9.46 -0.18
CA ALA A 73 -5.78 8.45 -0.86
C ALA A 73 -7.06 8.12 -0.09
N SER A 74 -7.00 8.00 1.23
CA SER A 74 -8.18 7.77 2.08
C SER A 74 -9.18 8.93 2.00
N VAL A 75 -8.71 10.18 2.05
CA VAL A 75 -9.54 11.38 1.92
C VAL A 75 -10.24 11.44 0.57
N HIS A 76 -9.49 11.23 -0.53
CA HIS A 76 -10.08 11.25 -1.88
C HIS A 76 -11.06 10.11 -2.11
N CYS A 77 -10.84 8.93 -1.52
CA CYS A 77 -11.79 7.84 -1.52
C CYS A 77 -13.12 8.25 -0.86
N VAL A 78 -13.05 8.82 0.34
CA VAL A 78 -14.23 9.32 1.06
C VAL A 78 -14.96 10.38 0.25
N MET A 79 -14.25 11.33 -0.36
CA MET A 79 -14.85 12.36 -1.21
C MET A 79 -15.55 11.75 -2.44
N ALA A 80 -14.98 10.71 -3.04
CA ALA A 80 -15.59 9.98 -4.16
C ALA A 80 -16.88 9.27 -3.71
N LEU A 81 -16.86 8.57 -2.58
CA LEU A 81 -18.03 7.90 -2.00
C LEU A 81 -19.16 8.88 -1.68
N LYS A 82 -18.84 10.03 -1.06
CA LYS A 82 -19.84 11.09 -0.77
C LYS A 82 -20.50 11.64 -2.04
N LYS A 83 -19.72 11.85 -3.11
CA LYS A 83 -20.27 12.27 -4.42
C LYS A 83 -21.25 11.24 -5.00
N MET A 84 -21.10 9.97 -4.64
CA MET A 84 -22.00 8.88 -5.04
C MET A 84 -23.19 8.69 -4.07
N GLY A 85 -23.33 9.54 -3.05
CA GLY A 85 -24.42 9.47 -2.06
C GLY A 85 -24.27 8.32 -1.06
N ILE A 86 -23.07 7.81 -0.86
CA ILE A 86 -22.76 6.73 0.09
C ILE A 86 -22.31 7.35 1.40
N GLU A 87 -22.88 6.91 2.53
CA GLU A 87 -22.42 7.31 3.86
C GLU A 87 -21.01 6.76 4.10
N THR A 88 -20.13 7.62 4.58
CA THR A 88 -18.72 7.34 4.71
C THR A 88 -18.30 7.23 6.16
N ILE A 89 -17.57 6.16 6.48
CA ILE A 89 -17.03 5.91 7.80
C ILE A 89 -15.53 5.73 7.65
N ILE A 90 -14.74 6.52 8.40
CA ILE A 90 -13.29 6.31 8.49
C ILE A 90 -12.97 5.66 9.83
N VAL A 91 -12.07 4.69 9.83
CA VAL A 91 -11.39 4.17 11.01
C VAL A 91 -9.93 4.54 10.90
N ASN A 92 -9.45 5.42 11.77
CA ASN A 92 -8.05 5.86 11.81
C ASN A 92 -7.70 6.39 13.19
N ASN A 93 -6.44 6.25 13.61
CA ASN A 93 -5.95 6.70 14.92
C ASN A 93 -4.75 7.66 14.82
N ASN A 94 -4.61 8.35 13.71
CA ASN A 94 -3.61 9.40 13.54
C ASN A 94 -4.29 10.78 13.61
N PRO A 95 -4.11 11.55 14.71
CA PRO A 95 -4.78 12.83 14.87
C PRO A 95 -4.21 13.94 13.99
N GLU A 96 -3.06 13.72 13.38
CA GLU A 96 -2.35 14.73 12.56
C GLU A 96 -2.58 14.51 11.07
N THR A 97 -3.72 13.95 10.67
CA THR A 97 -4.06 13.66 9.27
C THR A 97 -5.37 14.30 8.86
N VAL A 98 -5.51 14.62 7.58
CA VAL A 98 -6.71 15.24 7.02
C VAL A 98 -7.91 14.30 7.05
N SER A 99 -7.69 12.98 6.95
CA SER A 99 -8.76 11.99 7.03
C SER A 99 -9.49 12.02 8.37
N THR A 100 -8.84 12.51 9.43
CA THR A 100 -9.42 12.66 10.76
C THR A 100 -10.01 14.05 11.02
N ASP A 101 -10.09 14.91 10.02
CA ASP A 101 -10.79 16.19 10.13
C ASP A 101 -12.31 15.99 10.15
N PHE A 102 -13.02 16.81 10.95
CA PHE A 102 -14.46 16.68 11.24
C PHE A 102 -15.38 16.81 10.01
N ASN A 103 -14.88 17.39 8.90
CA ASN A 103 -15.64 17.64 7.69
C ASN A 103 -15.38 16.64 6.57
N ILE A 104 -14.52 15.64 6.77
CA ILE A 104 -14.14 14.68 5.74
C ILE A 104 -15.15 13.54 5.63
N SER A 105 -15.29 12.71 6.64
CA SER A 105 -16.24 11.59 6.65
C SER A 105 -17.57 11.97 7.33
N ASP A 106 -18.60 11.15 7.18
CA ASP A 106 -19.83 11.30 7.93
C ASP A 106 -19.66 10.78 9.35
N LYS A 107 -18.80 9.78 9.54
CA LYS A 107 -18.36 9.27 10.85
C LYS A 107 -16.88 8.96 10.86
N LEU A 108 -16.21 9.29 11.96
CA LEU A 108 -14.84 8.93 12.25
C LEU A 108 -14.78 8.11 13.54
N TYR A 109 -14.29 6.89 13.44
CA TYR A 109 -13.90 6.10 14.61
C TYR A 109 -12.41 6.29 14.87
N PHE A 110 -12.11 6.96 15.97
CA PHE A 110 -10.74 7.23 16.41
C PHE A 110 -10.22 6.05 17.20
N GLU A 111 -9.96 4.93 16.50
CA GLU A 111 -9.66 3.64 17.08
C GLU A 111 -8.39 3.03 16.48
N PRO A 112 -7.69 2.20 17.24
CA PRO A 112 -6.57 1.42 16.71
C PRO A 112 -7.01 0.55 15.52
N LEU A 113 -6.10 0.38 14.56
CA LEU A 113 -6.35 -0.48 13.40
C LEU A 113 -5.99 -1.94 13.72
N THR A 114 -6.52 -2.44 14.85
CA THR A 114 -6.40 -3.85 15.24
C THR A 114 -7.58 -4.65 14.72
N GLU A 115 -7.42 -5.96 14.65
CA GLU A 115 -8.47 -6.87 14.21
C GLU A 115 -9.73 -6.76 15.07
N GLU A 116 -9.58 -6.67 16.39
CA GLU A 116 -10.68 -6.58 17.34
C GLU A 116 -11.43 -5.25 17.23
N ASP A 117 -10.72 -4.12 17.22
CA ASP A 117 -11.35 -2.80 17.18
C ASP A 117 -12.09 -2.58 15.87
N VAL A 118 -11.46 -2.95 14.74
CA VAL A 118 -12.08 -2.86 13.43
C VAL A 118 -13.31 -3.77 13.31
N LEU A 119 -13.26 -4.99 13.83
CA LEU A 119 -14.40 -5.91 13.81
C LEU A 119 -15.57 -5.36 14.63
N ASN A 120 -15.34 -4.83 15.83
CA ASN A 120 -16.38 -4.24 16.66
C ASN A 120 -17.10 -3.07 15.94
N ILE A 121 -16.37 -2.23 15.22
CA ILE A 121 -16.94 -1.14 14.43
C ILE A 121 -17.77 -1.69 13.26
N ILE A 122 -17.26 -2.69 12.55
CA ILE A 122 -17.96 -3.34 11.44
C ILE A 122 -19.28 -3.97 11.92
N GLU A 123 -19.25 -4.70 13.04
CA GLU A 123 -20.45 -5.28 13.65
C GLU A 123 -21.45 -4.21 14.10
N LYS A 124 -20.97 -3.08 14.60
CA LYS A 124 -21.81 -1.97 15.02
C LYS A 124 -22.50 -1.28 13.84
N GLU A 125 -21.73 -0.94 12.81
CA GLU A 125 -22.21 -0.14 11.68
C GLU A 125 -22.88 -0.98 10.59
N ASN A 126 -22.55 -2.26 10.48
CA ASN A 126 -23.01 -3.19 9.43
C ASN A 126 -22.88 -2.60 8.01
N PRO A 127 -21.67 -2.27 7.52
CA PRO A 127 -21.47 -1.60 6.26
C PRO A 127 -21.71 -2.53 5.06
N ASP A 128 -21.98 -1.93 3.89
CA ASP A 128 -22.04 -2.65 2.61
C ASP A 128 -20.69 -3.23 2.16
N GLY A 129 -19.60 -2.72 2.75
CA GLY A 129 -18.25 -3.22 2.54
C GLY A 129 -17.17 -2.34 3.15
N VAL A 130 -15.94 -2.86 3.11
CA VAL A 130 -14.75 -2.22 3.69
C VAL A 130 -13.70 -2.01 2.60
N ILE A 131 -13.11 -0.82 2.52
CA ILE A 131 -12.01 -0.49 1.59
C ILE A 131 -10.70 -0.48 2.38
N LEU A 132 -9.70 -1.25 1.90
CA LEU A 132 -8.38 -1.40 2.49
C LEU A 132 -7.25 -0.78 1.67
N GLN A 133 -7.40 -0.68 0.35
CA GLN A 133 -6.31 -0.39 -0.58
C GLN A 133 -5.69 1.00 -0.45
N PHE A 134 -6.31 1.91 0.29
CA PHE A 134 -5.82 3.29 0.45
C PHE A 134 -5.08 3.52 1.78
N GLY A 135 -5.26 2.64 2.76
CA GLY A 135 -4.59 2.76 4.07
C GLY A 135 -3.19 2.15 4.15
N GLY A 136 -2.54 1.91 3.00
CA GLY A 136 -1.20 1.34 2.94
C GLY A 136 -1.11 -0.06 3.55
N GLN A 137 0.10 -0.45 3.95
CA GLN A 137 0.35 -1.79 4.49
C GLN A 137 -0.39 -2.06 5.81
N THR A 138 -0.71 -1.03 6.58
CA THR A 138 -1.45 -1.18 7.85
C THR A 138 -2.86 -1.71 7.60
N ALA A 139 -3.57 -1.15 6.63
CA ALA A 139 -4.92 -1.56 6.28
C ALA A 139 -4.94 -2.93 5.57
N ILE A 140 -4.02 -3.16 4.64
CA ILE A 140 -3.93 -4.41 3.85
C ILE A 140 -3.75 -5.65 4.75
N LYS A 141 -3.01 -5.54 5.85
CA LYS A 141 -2.83 -6.63 6.82
C LYS A 141 -4.13 -7.16 7.42
N LEU A 142 -5.20 -6.38 7.42
CA LEU A 142 -6.51 -6.81 7.90
C LEU A 142 -7.27 -7.70 6.90
N ALA A 143 -6.81 -7.82 5.66
CA ALA A 143 -7.56 -8.48 4.59
C ALA A 143 -7.91 -9.94 4.89
N ASN A 144 -6.93 -10.74 5.35
CA ASN A 144 -7.14 -12.14 5.70
C ASN A 144 -8.10 -12.30 6.89
N PHE A 145 -7.90 -11.50 7.93
CA PHE A 145 -8.80 -11.51 9.09
C PHE A 145 -10.26 -11.18 8.70
N LEU A 146 -10.47 -10.13 7.90
CA LEU A 146 -11.82 -9.77 7.44
C LEU A 146 -12.45 -10.86 6.59
N LYS A 147 -11.67 -11.52 5.72
CA LYS A 147 -12.11 -12.67 4.95
C LYS A 147 -12.57 -13.83 5.85
N GLU A 148 -11.77 -14.19 6.88
CA GLU A 148 -12.10 -15.24 7.85
C GLU A 148 -13.38 -14.93 8.63
N LYS A 149 -13.67 -13.67 8.89
CA LYS A 149 -14.91 -13.21 9.53
C LYS A 149 -16.08 -13.07 8.54
N GLY A 150 -15.89 -13.35 7.25
CA GLY A 150 -16.94 -13.23 6.24
C GLY A 150 -17.30 -11.78 5.88
N ILE A 151 -16.44 -10.82 6.21
CA ILE A 151 -16.64 -9.40 5.92
C ILE A 151 -16.30 -9.12 4.45
N LYS A 152 -17.20 -8.42 3.78
CA LYS A 152 -17.01 -8.02 2.38
C LYS A 152 -16.00 -6.89 2.26
N THR A 153 -14.87 -7.16 1.64
CA THR A 153 -13.95 -6.12 1.16
C THR A 153 -14.36 -5.65 -0.24
N LEU A 154 -14.26 -4.34 -0.48
CA LEU A 154 -14.49 -3.73 -1.78
C LEU A 154 -13.15 -3.55 -2.50
N GLY A 155 -13.10 -3.95 -3.77
CA GLY A 155 -11.88 -3.96 -4.56
C GLY A 155 -11.20 -5.32 -4.57
N THR A 156 -9.86 -5.33 -4.45
CA THR A 156 -9.04 -6.54 -4.46
C THR A 156 -9.27 -7.37 -3.20
N THR A 157 -9.49 -8.66 -3.37
CA THR A 157 -9.78 -9.60 -2.26
C THR A 157 -8.51 -10.05 -1.53
N ALA A 158 -8.67 -10.63 -0.35
CA ALA A 158 -7.56 -11.16 0.43
C ALA A 158 -6.73 -12.21 -0.33
N ASP A 159 -7.37 -13.10 -1.10
CA ASP A 159 -6.65 -14.10 -1.91
C ASP A 159 -5.81 -13.48 -3.02
N GLN A 160 -6.30 -12.40 -3.61
CA GLN A 160 -5.60 -11.65 -4.65
C GLN A 160 -4.43 -10.86 -4.06
N ILE A 161 -4.60 -10.30 -2.86
CA ILE A 161 -3.53 -9.64 -2.10
C ILE A 161 -2.44 -10.66 -1.78
N ASP A 162 -2.80 -11.82 -1.26
CA ASP A 162 -1.88 -12.90 -0.92
C ASP A 162 -1.10 -13.39 -2.15
N MET A 163 -1.76 -13.51 -3.32
CA MET A 163 -1.09 -13.87 -4.58
C MET A 163 -0.01 -12.84 -4.99
N ALA A 164 -0.21 -11.57 -4.70
CA ALA A 164 0.77 -10.52 -5.01
C ALA A 164 1.89 -10.41 -3.97
N GLU A 165 1.61 -10.69 -2.69
CA GLU A 165 2.56 -10.52 -1.58
C GLU A 165 3.33 -11.80 -1.24
N ASP A 166 2.77 -12.99 -1.54
CA ASP A 166 3.46 -14.26 -1.36
C ASP A 166 4.52 -14.45 -2.45
N ARG A 167 5.77 -14.57 -2.04
CA ARG A 167 6.91 -14.65 -2.95
C ARG A 167 6.81 -15.84 -3.92
N GLU A 168 6.46 -17.02 -3.43
CA GLU A 168 6.44 -18.24 -4.24
C GLU A 168 5.34 -18.16 -5.29
N LYS A 169 4.12 -17.75 -4.89
CA LYS A 169 2.99 -17.56 -5.79
C LYS A 169 3.27 -16.48 -6.84
N PHE A 170 3.91 -15.41 -6.42
CA PHE A 170 4.25 -14.32 -7.33
C PHE A 170 5.36 -14.72 -8.32
N GLU A 171 6.37 -15.46 -7.86
CA GLU A 171 7.41 -16.02 -8.73
C GLU A 171 6.84 -16.97 -9.78
N GLU A 172 5.95 -17.89 -9.39
CA GLU A 172 5.23 -18.78 -10.31
C GLU A 172 4.42 -17.99 -11.36
N LEU A 173 3.78 -16.89 -10.92
CA LEU A 173 3.03 -16.02 -11.83
C LEU A 173 3.93 -15.34 -12.87
N LEU A 174 5.08 -14.82 -12.45
CA LEU A 174 6.05 -14.19 -13.35
C LEU A 174 6.61 -15.21 -14.37
N GLU A 175 6.93 -16.41 -13.92
CA GLU A 175 7.40 -17.49 -14.80
C GLU A 175 6.35 -17.91 -15.85
N LYS A 176 5.08 -18.00 -15.43
CA LYS A 176 3.97 -18.32 -16.33
C LYS A 176 3.84 -17.34 -17.50
N PHE A 177 4.15 -16.06 -17.27
CA PHE A 177 4.05 -15.02 -18.28
C PHE A 177 5.39 -14.65 -18.94
N ASP A 178 6.45 -15.38 -18.65
CA ASP A 178 7.83 -15.06 -19.09
C ASP A 178 8.26 -13.64 -18.73
N ILE A 179 7.85 -13.17 -17.54
CA ILE A 179 8.21 -11.86 -17.03
C ILE A 179 9.49 -11.98 -16.20
N ALA A 180 10.51 -11.21 -16.58
CA ALA A 180 11.78 -11.25 -15.91
C ALA A 180 11.74 -10.60 -14.51
N ARG A 181 12.49 -11.19 -13.57
CA ARG A 181 12.77 -10.64 -12.25
C ARG A 181 14.27 -10.78 -11.91
N PRO A 182 14.81 -9.99 -10.98
CA PRO A 182 16.14 -10.24 -10.46
C PRO A 182 16.21 -11.67 -9.90
N LYS A 183 17.26 -12.40 -10.27
CA LYS A 183 17.45 -13.77 -9.76
C LYS A 183 17.94 -13.72 -8.32
N GLY A 184 17.46 -14.63 -7.49
CA GLY A 184 17.88 -14.75 -6.11
C GLY A 184 17.08 -15.78 -5.33
N LYS A 185 17.49 -16.03 -4.10
CA LYS A 185 16.79 -16.95 -3.19
C LYS A 185 16.96 -16.56 -1.72
N GLY A 186 16.10 -17.12 -0.86
CA GLY A 186 16.29 -17.12 0.58
C GLY A 186 17.37 -18.08 1.01
N VAL A 187 18.24 -17.65 1.94
CA VAL A 187 19.33 -18.45 2.53
C VAL A 187 19.19 -18.47 4.05
N TRP A 188 19.58 -19.59 4.65
CA TRP A 188 19.47 -19.81 6.09
C TRP A 188 20.82 -19.83 6.80
N THR A 189 21.89 -19.97 6.05
CA THR A 189 23.24 -20.03 6.57
C THR A 189 24.19 -19.08 5.83
N LEU A 190 25.32 -18.79 6.46
CA LEU A 190 26.36 -17.96 5.86
C LEU A 190 26.94 -18.63 4.59
N GLU A 191 27.13 -19.93 4.66
CA GLU A 191 27.71 -20.75 3.57
C GLU A 191 26.78 -20.73 2.35
N GLU A 192 25.47 -20.96 2.56
CA GLU A 192 24.48 -20.85 1.49
C GLU A 192 24.47 -19.45 0.86
N GLY A 193 24.63 -18.40 1.69
CA GLY A 193 24.67 -17.02 1.24
C GLY A 193 25.86 -16.72 0.34
N ILE A 194 27.05 -17.18 0.72
CA ILE A 194 28.28 -17.02 -0.07
C ILE A 194 28.18 -17.80 -1.39
N GLU A 195 27.69 -19.03 -1.35
CA GLU A 195 27.50 -19.85 -2.55
C GLU A 195 26.54 -19.18 -3.54
N GLU A 196 25.40 -18.68 -3.05
CA GLU A 196 24.41 -18.01 -3.88
C GLU A 196 24.98 -16.72 -4.50
N ALA A 197 25.68 -15.90 -3.74
CA ALA A 197 26.29 -14.68 -4.25
C ALA A 197 27.36 -14.98 -5.33
N ARG A 198 28.15 -16.02 -5.16
CA ARG A 198 29.11 -16.49 -6.18
C ARG A 198 28.38 -16.93 -7.45
N ARG A 199 27.26 -17.63 -7.32
CA ARG A 199 26.41 -18.06 -8.45
C ARG A 199 25.80 -16.88 -9.21
N LEU A 200 25.33 -15.87 -8.50
CA LEU A 200 24.71 -14.66 -9.06
C LEU A 200 25.75 -13.68 -9.64
N GLY A 201 26.97 -13.70 -9.10
CA GLY A 201 28.01 -12.70 -9.35
C GLY A 201 27.69 -11.37 -8.65
N PHE A 202 28.73 -10.73 -8.07
CA PHE A 202 28.59 -9.42 -7.43
C PHE A 202 28.32 -8.28 -8.45
N PRO A 203 27.71 -7.17 -8.01
CA PRO A 203 27.12 -6.94 -6.71
C PRO A 203 25.82 -7.72 -6.48
N VAL A 204 25.49 -7.99 -5.20
CA VAL A 204 24.24 -8.59 -4.79
C VAL A 204 23.53 -7.71 -3.75
N LEU A 205 22.20 -7.76 -3.76
CA LEU A 205 21.35 -7.11 -2.77
C LEU A 205 21.01 -8.13 -1.69
N VAL A 206 21.31 -7.79 -0.44
CA VAL A 206 21.00 -8.60 0.73
C VAL A 206 19.90 -7.92 1.51
N ARG A 207 18.83 -8.65 1.80
CA ARG A 207 17.69 -8.10 2.56
C ARG A 207 17.10 -9.14 3.51
N PRO A 208 16.75 -8.77 4.74
CA PRO A 208 15.93 -9.62 5.60
C PRO A 208 14.59 -9.92 4.94
N SER A 209 13.99 -11.08 5.23
CA SER A 209 12.68 -11.45 4.65
C SER A 209 11.54 -10.51 5.03
N TYR A 210 11.64 -9.85 6.16
CA TYR A 210 10.68 -8.87 6.64
C TYR A 210 11.36 -7.51 6.79
N VAL A 211 11.27 -6.70 5.74
CA VAL A 211 11.81 -5.34 5.71
C VAL A 211 10.66 -4.34 5.67
N LEU A 212 10.71 -3.34 6.51
CA LEU A 212 9.80 -2.20 6.45
C LEU A 212 10.60 -0.99 5.93
N GLY A 213 10.22 -0.46 4.74
CA GLY A 213 10.82 0.75 4.18
C GLY A 213 12.30 0.63 3.85
N GLY A 214 12.77 -0.51 3.37
CA GLY A 214 14.18 -0.72 2.97
C GLY A 214 15.17 -0.85 4.12
N GLN A 215 14.72 -0.80 5.37
CA GLN A 215 15.60 -0.88 6.53
C GLN A 215 16.32 -2.24 6.61
N GLY A 216 17.64 -2.21 6.64
CA GLY A 216 18.46 -3.41 6.71
C GLY A 216 18.69 -4.08 5.34
N MET A 217 18.40 -3.39 4.24
CA MET A 217 18.87 -3.78 2.90
C MET A 217 20.29 -3.26 2.70
N GLU A 218 21.13 -4.07 2.07
CA GLU A 218 22.54 -3.70 1.79
C GLU A 218 22.97 -4.23 0.43
N ILE A 219 23.67 -3.41 -0.33
CA ILE A 219 24.30 -3.82 -1.57
C ILE A 219 25.73 -4.19 -1.23
N THR A 220 26.10 -5.45 -1.49
CA THR A 220 27.45 -5.95 -1.22
C THR A 220 28.19 -6.19 -2.54
N HIS A 221 29.42 -5.69 -2.60
CA HIS A 221 30.24 -5.69 -3.82
C HIS A 221 31.21 -6.87 -3.89
N ASP A 222 31.48 -7.47 -2.75
CA ASP A 222 32.36 -8.60 -2.63
C ASP A 222 31.99 -9.58 -1.49
N GLU A 223 32.71 -10.66 -1.34
CA GLU A 223 32.45 -11.70 -0.36
C GLU A 223 32.77 -11.26 1.07
N GLU A 224 33.67 -10.31 1.27
CA GLU A 224 34.04 -9.81 2.59
C GLU A 224 32.92 -8.96 3.17
N GLU A 225 32.39 -8.00 2.38
CA GLU A 225 31.23 -7.19 2.74
C GLU A 225 30.00 -8.08 3.01
N LEU A 226 29.72 -9.05 2.12
CA LEU A 226 28.64 -9.99 2.28
C LEU A 226 28.74 -10.79 3.57
N THR A 227 29.93 -11.33 3.85
CA THR A 227 30.17 -12.12 5.06
C THR A 227 29.95 -11.31 6.33
N TYR A 228 30.45 -10.06 6.35
CA TYR A 228 30.23 -9.15 7.47
C TYR A 228 28.74 -8.88 7.69
N TYR A 229 28.02 -8.58 6.62
CA TYR A 229 26.61 -8.26 6.69
C TYR A 229 25.76 -9.47 7.13
N LEU A 230 25.94 -10.63 6.52
CA LEU A 230 25.19 -11.84 6.85
C LEU A 230 25.40 -12.29 8.30
N LYS A 231 26.62 -12.20 8.83
CA LYS A 231 26.88 -12.50 10.26
C LYS A 231 26.03 -11.62 11.17
N ASN A 232 25.95 -10.32 10.89
CA ASN A 232 25.16 -9.38 11.67
C ASN A 232 23.64 -9.62 11.52
N ALA A 233 23.19 -9.93 10.31
CA ALA A 233 21.79 -10.17 10.02
C ALA A 233 21.27 -11.45 10.69
N PHE A 234 22.00 -12.57 10.61
CA PHE A 234 21.65 -13.83 11.27
C PHE A 234 21.71 -13.77 12.81
N MET A 235 22.52 -12.85 13.38
CA MET A 235 22.48 -12.61 14.82
C MET A 235 21.20 -11.92 15.28
N LYS A 236 20.62 -11.06 14.44
CA LYS A 236 19.40 -10.29 14.75
C LYS A 236 18.12 -11.09 14.52
N ASP A 237 18.07 -11.87 13.45
CA ASP A 237 16.89 -12.68 13.11
C ASP A 237 17.33 -14.10 12.72
N LYS A 238 16.98 -15.06 13.58
CA LYS A 238 17.23 -16.49 13.37
C LYS A 238 16.01 -17.26 12.86
N LYS A 239 14.87 -16.60 12.74
CA LYS A 239 13.59 -17.26 12.43
C LYS A 239 13.22 -17.19 10.96
N ASN A 240 13.84 -16.27 10.22
CA ASN A 240 13.49 -16.00 8.84
C ASN A 240 14.74 -16.10 7.95
N PRO A 241 14.59 -16.54 6.68
CA PRO A 241 15.70 -16.55 5.74
C PRO A 241 16.10 -15.12 5.39
N ILE A 242 17.37 -14.95 5.00
CA ILE A 242 17.86 -13.72 4.40
C ILE A 242 17.79 -13.88 2.88
N LEU A 243 17.24 -12.89 2.19
CA LEU A 243 17.14 -12.90 0.75
C LEU A 243 18.43 -12.35 0.13
N ILE A 244 18.96 -13.04 -0.86
CA ILE A 244 20.10 -12.60 -1.67
C ILE A 244 19.63 -12.56 -3.12
N ASP A 245 19.55 -11.36 -3.68
CA ASP A 245 19.11 -11.13 -5.05
C ASP A 245 20.23 -10.50 -5.87
N LYS A 246 20.30 -10.81 -7.18
CA LYS A 246 21.21 -10.09 -8.08
C LYS A 246 20.86 -8.61 -8.08
N TYR A 247 21.81 -7.77 -7.71
CA TYR A 247 21.62 -6.32 -7.82
C TYR A 247 21.76 -5.90 -9.29
N LEU A 248 20.72 -5.25 -9.81
CA LEU A 248 20.69 -4.69 -11.15
C LEU A 248 20.82 -3.18 -11.03
N MET A 249 21.94 -2.62 -11.48
CA MET A 249 22.22 -1.20 -11.43
C MET A 249 21.54 -0.48 -12.62
N GLY A 250 20.22 -0.68 -12.75
CA GLY A 250 19.39 -0.16 -13.82
C GLY A 250 18.63 1.10 -13.45
N ARG A 251 17.82 1.57 -14.39
CA ARG A 251 16.85 2.65 -14.17
C ARG A 251 15.60 2.08 -13.53
N GLU A 252 15.13 2.74 -12.51
CA GLU A 252 13.90 2.35 -11.84
C GLU A 252 12.71 3.04 -12.49
N ILE A 253 11.66 2.27 -12.73
CA ILE A 253 10.42 2.70 -13.35
C ILE A 253 9.28 2.32 -12.41
N GLU A 254 8.34 3.20 -12.20
CA GLU A 254 7.18 2.96 -11.35
C GLU A 254 5.88 3.31 -12.07
N VAL A 255 4.86 2.48 -11.89
CA VAL A 255 3.51 2.75 -12.34
C VAL A 255 2.51 2.52 -11.23
N ASP A 256 1.55 3.44 -11.12
CA ASP A 256 0.31 3.24 -10.37
C ASP A 256 -0.81 3.03 -11.40
N ALA A 257 -1.36 1.84 -11.45
CA ALA A 257 -2.43 1.52 -12.37
C ALA A 257 -3.74 1.24 -11.66
N ILE A 258 -4.83 1.39 -12.39
CA ILE A 258 -6.18 1.01 -11.95
C ILE A 258 -6.62 -0.17 -12.82
N SER A 259 -7.24 -1.18 -12.22
CA SER A 259 -7.83 -2.31 -12.94
C SER A 259 -9.27 -2.52 -12.52
N ASP A 260 -10.15 -2.79 -13.48
CA ASP A 260 -11.55 -3.17 -13.25
C ASP A 260 -11.78 -4.69 -13.37
N GLY A 261 -10.69 -5.46 -13.46
CA GLY A 261 -10.68 -6.90 -13.66
C GLY A 261 -10.76 -7.34 -15.14
N GLU A 262 -10.97 -6.41 -16.07
CA GLU A 262 -11.02 -6.66 -17.54
C GLU A 262 -10.07 -5.73 -18.29
N ASN A 263 -9.96 -4.49 -17.84
CA ASN A 263 -9.11 -3.46 -18.42
C ASN A 263 -8.20 -2.86 -17.35
N ILE A 264 -7.16 -2.16 -17.80
CA ILE A 264 -6.30 -1.34 -16.94
C ILE A 264 -6.26 0.10 -17.46
N LEU A 265 -5.94 1.02 -16.55
CA LEU A 265 -5.57 2.41 -16.87
C LEU A 265 -4.26 2.72 -16.14
N ILE A 266 -3.24 3.11 -16.89
CA ILE A 266 -1.97 3.62 -16.39
C ILE A 266 -1.98 5.14 -16.60
N PRO A 267 -2.11 5.96 -15.55
CA PRO A 267 -2.11 7.42 -15.66
C PRO A 267 -0.80 8.01 -16.17
N GLY A 268 0.30 7.30 -15.95
CA GLY A 268 1.61 7.66 -16.45
C GLY A 268 2.70 6.70 -16.02
N ILE A 269 3.76 6.62 -16.82
CA ILE A 269 4.95 5.83 -16.54
C ILE A 269 5.99 6.79 -15.96
N MET A 270 6.34 6.58 -14.68
CA MET A 270 7.29 7.40 -13.94
C MET A 270 8.69 6.81 -13.99
N GLU A 271 9.70 7.68 -14.07
CA GLU A 271 11.12 7.32 -14.04
C GLU A 271 11.76 7.92 -12.79
N HIS A 272 12.55 7.14 -12.05
CA HIS A 272 13.36 7.63 -10.93
C HIS A 272 14.72 8.13 -11.43
N LEU A 273 15.19 9.24 -10.86
CA LEU A 273 16.49 9.80 -11.21
C LEU A 273 17.62 8.97 -10.62
N GLU A 274 17.43 8.52 -9.39
CA GLU A 274 18.35 7.62 -8.71
C GLU A 274 18.30 6.24 -9.33
N ARG A 275 19.41 5.51 -9.26
CA ARG A 275 19.45 4.11 -9.66
C ARG A 275 18.76 3.25 -8.61
N ALA A 276 18.37 2.05 -9.01
CA ALA A 276 17.67 1.08 -8.16
C ALA A 276 18.31 0.90 -6.77
N GLY A 277 17.45 0.86 -5.75
CA GLY A 277 17.85 0.69 -4.35
C GLY A 277 17.47 1.86 -3.43
N VAL A 278 16.94 2.96 -3.97
CA VAL A 278 16.37 4.05 -3.17
C VAL A 278 14.86 3.84 -3.08
N HIS A 279 14.29 3.96 -1.88
CA HIS A 279 12.85 3.81 -1.70
C HIS A 279 12.07 4.85 -2.51
N SER A 280 11.01 4.44 -3.21
CA SER A 280 10.27 5.29 -4.16
C SER A 280 9.72 6.60 -3.56
N GLY A 281 9.36 6.59 -2.27
CA GLY A 281 8.95 7.78 -1.54
C GLY A 281 10.07 8.82 -1.39
N ASP A 282 11.31 8.38 -1.39
CA ASP A 282 12.51 9.18 -1.14
C ASP A 282 13.30 9.49 -2.42
N SER A 283 12.83 8.99 -3.57
CA SER A 283 13.44 9.22 -4.88
C SER A 283 12.93 10.48 -5.55
N VAL A 284 13.79 11.11 -6.34
CA VAL A 284 13.38 12.12 -7.34
C VAL A 284 12.71 11.39 -8.49
N THR A 285 11.46 11.75 -8.77
CA THR A 285 10.63 11.06 -9.77
C THR A 285 10.24 12.03 -10.88
N MET A 286 10.40 11.62 -12.12
CA MET A 286 10.05 12.38 -13.31
C MET A 286 8.86 11.78 -14.04
N TYR A 287 7.98 12.63 -14.57
CA TYR A 287 6.88 12.26 -15.44
C TYR A 287 6.62 13.37 -16.46
N PRO A 288 6.47 13.06 -17.77
CA PRO A 288 6.73 11.75 -18.42
C PRO A 288 8.18 11.29 -18.28
N SER A 289 8.38 9.96 -18.37
CA SER A 289 9.73 9.38 -18.37
C SER A 289 10.57 9.90 -19.54
N GLN A 290 11.83 10.28 -19.29
CA GLN A 290 12.68 10.96 -20.25
C GLN A 290 13.70 10.05 -20.94
N ASN A 291 14.10 8.98 -20.27
CA ASN A 291 15.18 8.11 -20.73
C ASN A 291 14.71 6.68 -20.98
N ILE A 292 13.42 6.46 -21.01
CA ILE A 292 12.80 5.16 -21.24
C ILE A 292 12.30 5.11 -22.70
N ASP A 293 12.79 4.15 -23.47
CA ASP A 293 12.39 4.02 -24.86
C ASP A 293 10.98 3.41 -25.03
N ASP A 294 10.43 3.55 -26.24
CA ASP A 294 9.06 3.11 -26.54
C ASP A 294 8.88 1.59 -26.38
N LYS A 295 9.94 0.80 -26.60
CA LYS A 295 9.89 -0.65 -26.42
C LYS A 295 9.71 -0.98 -24.94
N ILE A 296 10.50 -0.36 -24.06
CA ILE A 296 10.37 -0.56 -22.62
C ILE A 296 9.03 -0.04 -22.11
N LYS A 297 8.52 1.10 -22.62
CA LYS A 297 7.16 1.57 -22.30
C LYS A 297 6.08 0.56 -22.70
N ALA A 298 6.23 -0.08 -23.86
CA ALA A 298 5.32 -1.14 -24.31
C ALA A 298 5.40 -2.39 -23.41
N ASP A 299 6.60 -2.79 -22.98
CA ASP A 299 6.81 -3.90 -22.04
C ASP A 299 6.20 -3.57 -20.67
N VAL A 300 6.32 -2.34 -20.18
CA VAL A 300 5.67 -1.87 -18.94
C VAL A 300 4.15 -2.04 -19.01
N LEU A 301 3.53 -1.61 -20.13
CA LEU A 301 2.10 -1.78 -20.35
C LEU A 301 1.70 -3.26 -20.36
N ASP A 302 2.41 -4.08 -21.12
CA ASP A 302 2.12 -5.50 -21.27
C ASP A 302 2.24 -6.24 -19.93
N TYR A 303 3.32 -6.01 -19.19
CA TYR A 303 3.55 -6.65 -17.89
C TYR A 303 2.52 -6.18 -16.85
N THR A 304 2.24 -4.88 -16.80
CA THR A 304 1.21 -4.34 -15.90
C THR A 304 -0.15 -4.96 -16.17
N LYS A 305 -0.53 -5.06 -17.44
CA LYS A 305 -1.80 -5.65 -17.87
C LYS A 305 -1.90 -7.14 -17.52
N LYS A 306 -0.87 -7.92 -17.85
CA LYS A 306 -0.79 -9.34 -17.54
C LYS A 306 -0.90 -9.59 -16.03
N LEU A 307 -0.13 -8.87 -15.24
CA LEU A 307 -0.10 -9.03 -13.77
C LEU A 307 -1.44 -8.61 -13.14
N ALA A 308 -1.95 -7.42 -13.48
CA ALA A 308 -3.20 -6.92 -12.91
C ALA A 308 -4.37 -7.86 -13.19
N LEU A 309 -4.49 -8.36 -14.42
CA LEU A 309 -5.59 -9.25 -14.82
C LEU A 309 -5.42 -10.66 -14.26
N ALA A 310 -4.21 -11.20 -14.23
CA ALA A 310 -3.96 -12.55 -13.71
C ALA A 310 -4.14 -12.64 -12.20
N ILE A 311 -3.74 -11.62 -11.45
CA ILE A 311 -4.03 -11.51 -10.01
C ILE A 311 -5.53 -11.24 -9.79
N GLY A 312 -6.21 -10.63 -10.76
CA GLY A 312 -7.63 -10.26 -10.66
C GLY A 312 -7.84 -8.95 -9.89
N ILE A 313 -6.91 -8.02 -10.01
CA ILE A 313 -6.98 -6.72 -9.33
C ILE A 313 -8.28 -5.98 -9.67
N LYS A 314 -8.92 -5.43 -8.63
CA LYS A 314 -9.99 -4.45 -8.74
C LYS A 314 -9.67 -3.25 -7.87
N GLY A 315 -9.47 -2.09 -8.49
CA GLY A 315 -8.94 -0.91 -7.84
C GLY A 315 -7.48 -0.69 -8.23
N MET A 316 -6.62 -0.40 -7.26
CA MET A 316 -5.24 0.01 -7.51
C MET A 316 -4.24 -1.13 -7.47
N ILE A 317 -3.21 -0.99 -8.31
CA ILE A 317 -1.99 -1.78 -8.29
C ILE A 317 -0.80 -0.85 -8.54
N ASN A 318 0.23 -0.99 -7.74
CA ASN A 318 1.52 -0.33 -7.94
C ASN A 318 2.54 -1.39 -8.35
N ILE A 319 3.32 -1.09 -9.39
CA ILE A 319 4.39 -1.99 -9.86
C ILE A 319 5.68 -1.18 -10.02
N GLN A 320 6.75 -1.74 -9.47
CA GLN A 320 8.10 -1.22 -9.61
C GLN A 320 8.89 -2.14 -10.54
N PHE A 321 9.61 -1.51 -11.46
CA PHE A 321 10.43 -2.18 -12.46
C PHE A 321 11.86 -1.64 -12.45
N ILE A 322 12.80 -2.44 -12.97
CA ILE A 322 14.14 -1.98 -13.36
C ILE A 322 14.32 -2.24 -14.85
N GLU A 323 14.73 -1.22 -15.60
CA GLU A 323 15.31 -1.38 -16.92
C GLU A 323 16.81 -1.56 -16.78
N PHE A 324 17.34 -2.70 -17.26
CA PHE A 324 18.75 -3.02 -17.27
C PHE A 324 19.12 -3.75 -18.56
N ASP A 325 20.13 -3.24 -19.28
CA ASP A 325 20.59 -3.77 -20.57
C ASP A 325 19.48 -3.98 -21.60
N GLY A 326 18.54 -3.02 -21.70
CA GLY A 326 17.43 -3.05 -22.66
C GLY A 326 16.38 -4.13 -22.36
N LYS A 327 16.35 -4.63 -21.13
CA LYS A 327 15.36 -5.58 -20.64
C LYS A 327 14.67 -5.05 -19.37
N LEU A 328 13.36 -5.27 -19.29
CA LEU A 328 12.53 -4.89 -18.16
C LEU A 328 12.46 -6.05 -17.15
N TYR A 329 12.63 -5.72 -15.87
CA TYR A 329 12.51 -6.64 -14.74
C TYR A 329 11.48 -6.11 -13.74
N VAL A 330 10.59 -6.97 -13.25
CA VAL A 330 9.69 -6.65 -12.14
C VAL A 330 10.42 -6.82 -10.82
N ILE A 331 10.37 -5.79 -9.96
CA ILE A 331 10.96 -5.83 -8.61
C ILE A 331 9.89 -6.16 -7.58
N GLU A 332 8.76 -5.43 -7.64
CA GLU A 332 7.73 -5.46 -6.62
C GLU A 332 6.37 -5.15 -7.21
N VAL A 333 5.34 -5.83 -6.69
CA VAL A 333 3.94 -5.55 -6.98
C VAL A 333 3.21 -5.33 -5.66
N ASN A 334 2.50 -4.22 -5.57
CA ASN A 334 1.70 -3.85 -4.42
C ASN A 334 0.21 -3.74 -4.85
N PRO A 335 -0.70 -4.58 -4.35
CA PRO A 335 -2.13 -4.57 -4.72
C PRO A 335 -2.89 -3.47 -3.97
N ARG A 336 -2.36 -2.25 -3.96
CA ARG A 336 -2.82 -1.09 -3.21
C ARG A 336 -2.27 0.21 -3.80
N ALA A 337 -2.74 1.34 -3.27
CA ALA A 337 -2.13 2.65 -3.56
C ALA A 337 -0.67 2.72 -3.09
N SER A 338 0.11 3.55 -3.74
CA SER A 338 1.51 3.84 -3.44
C SER A 338 1.71 5.27 -2.93
N ARG A 339 2.95 5.60 -2.58
CA ARG A 339 3.35 6.98 -2.19
C ARG A 339 3.45 7.94 -3.39
N THR A 340 3.42 7.44 -4.62
CA THR A 340 3.46 8.27 -5.83
C THR A 340 2.08 8.69 -6.33
N VAL A 341 0.99 8.10 -5.81
CA VAL A 341 -0.40 8.39 -6.21
C VAL A 341 -0.76 9.88 -6.21
N PRO A 342 -0.47 10.67 -5.16
CA PRO A 342 -0.79 12.10 -5.18
C PRO A 342 -0.03 12.87 -6.26
N TYR A 343 1.23 12.51 -6.49
CA TYR A 343 2.07 13.11 -7.52
C TYR A 343 1.53 12.81 -8.91
N ILE A 344 1.40 11.54 -9.27
CA ILE A 344 0.99 11.16 -10.61
C ILE A 344 -0.46 11.59 -10.90
N SER A 345 -1.35 11.56 -9.93
CA SER A 345 -2.71 12.09 -10.09
C SER A 345 -2.71 13.57 -10.45
N LYS A 346 -1.87 14.36 -9.78
CA LYS A 346 -1.79 15.80 -10.01
C LYS A 346 -1.16 16.14 -11.37
N VAL A 347 -0.07 15.48 -11.75
CA VAL A 347 0.70 15.83 -12.97
C VAL A 347 0.08 15.26 -14.25
N SER A 348 -0.63 14.14 -14.18
CA SER A 348 -1.38 13.58 -15.31
C SER A 348 -2.78 14.20 -15.47
N GLY A 349 -3.32 14.82 -14.41
CA GLY A 349 -4.69 15.29 -14.38
C GLY A 349 -5.75 14.18 -14.25
N VAL A 350 -5.31 12.94 -14.01
CA VAL A 350 -6.21 11.79 -13.81
C VAL A 350 -6.54 11.63 -12.33
N PRO A 351 -7.81 11.73 -11.90
CA PRO A 351 -8.20 11.57 -10.49
C PRO A 351 -8.21 10.10 -10.08
N ILE A 352 -7.01 9.54 -9.88
CA ILE A 352 -6.75 8.10 -9.75
C ILE A 352 -7.60 7.46 -8.67
N VAL A 353 -7.65 8.08 -7.48
CA VAL A 353 -8.38 7.53 -6.33
C VAL A 353 -9.90 7.55 -6.57
N ASP A 354 -10.43 8.60 -7.19
CA ASP A 354 -11.85 8.70 -7.55
C ASP A 354 -12.24 7.58 -8.53
N ILE A 355 -11.43 7.36 -9.57
CA ILE A 355 -11.62 6.29 -10.55
C ILE A 355 -11.54 4.92 -9.89
N ALA A 356 -10.49 4.67 -9.09
CA ALA A 356 -10.30 3.41 -8.40
C ALA A 356 -11.46 3.10 -7.44
N THR A 357 -11.95 4.11 -6.71
CA THR A 357 -13.11 3.95 -5.81
C THR A 357 -14.37 3.54 -6.57
N LYS A 358 -14.65 4.16 -7.71
CA LYS A 358 -15.77 3.79 -8.58
C LYS A 358 -15.65 2.36 -9.10
N VAL A 359 -14.44 1.98 -9.53
CA VAL A 359 -14.14 0.62 -9.98
C VAL A 359 -14.35 -0.41 -8.85
N MET A 360 -13.92 -0.11 -7.63
CA MET A 360 -14.17 -0.98 -6.47
C MET A 360 -15.66 -1.18 -6.19
N LEU A 361 -16.49 -0.22 -6.56
CA LEU A 361 -17.96 -0.28 -6.46
C LEU A 361 -18.63 -0.92 -7.68
N GLY A 362 -17.85 -1.34 -8.68
CA GLY A 362 -18.31 -2.11 -9.82
C GLY A 362 -18.41 -1.35 -11.14
N GLU A 363 -18.02 -0.07 -11.19
CA GLU A 363 -17.97 0.66 -12.45
C GLU A 363 -16.81 0.16 -13.34
N LYS A 364 -16.99 0.25 -14.65
CA LYS A 364 -15.98 -0.17 -15.63
C LYS A 364 -15.21 1.04 -16.16
N LEU A 365 -13.89 0.85 -16.33
CA LEU A 365 -12.98 1.91 -16.81
C LEU A 365 -13.44 2.55 -18.11
N VAL A 366 -13.96 1.75 -19.04
CA VAL A 366 -14.46 2.23 -20.34
C VAL A 366 -15.60 3.26 -20.22
N ASN A 367 -16.30 3.31 -19.08
CA ASN A 367 -17.42 4.23 -18.84
C ASN A 367 -17.00 5.51 -18.10
N LEU A 368 -15.75 5.59 -17.62
CA LEU A 368 -15.30 6.67 -16.73
C LEU A 368 -14.65 7.87 -17.47
N GLY A 369 -14.48 7.77 -18.81
CA GLY A 369 -14.05 8.89 -19.65
C GLY A 369 -12.54 9.14 -19.70
N TYR A 370 -11.73 8.28 -19.09
CA TYR A 370 -10.25 8.38 -19.08
C TYR A 370 -9.57 7.37 -20.02
N GLY A 371 -10.36 6.54 -20.72
CA GLY A 371 -9.83 5.49 -21.58
C GLY A 371 -9.31 4.28 -20.82
N VAL A 372 -8.55 3.45 -21.54
CA VAL A 372 -7.87 2.26 -21.03
C VAL A 372 -6.43 2.25 -21.54
N ASP A 373 -5.61 1.35 -20.99
CA ASP A 373 -4.17 1.23 -21.23
C ASP A 373 -3.41 2.48 -20.73
N VAL A 374 -2.53 3.11 -21.49
CA VAL A 374 -1.73 4.27 -21.06
C VAL A 374 -2.46 5.57 -21.39
N TYR A 375 -2.62 6.43 -20.38
CA TYR A 375 -3.17 7.78 -20.57
C TYR A 375 -2.18 8.66 -21.32
N PRO A 376 -2.63 9.58 -22.20
CA PRO A 376 -1.74 10.45 -22.96
C PRO A 376 -0.79 11.27 -22.08
N GLU A 377 0.48 11.30 -22.48
CA GLU A 377 1.51 12.08 -21.78
C GLU A 377 1.29 13.59 -22.00
N PRO A 378 1.51 14.44 -20.97
CA PRO A 378 1.48 15.89 -21.14
C PRO A 378 2.76 16.40 -21.83
N ASP A 379 2.69 17.62 -22.38
CA ASP A 379 3.84 18.28 -23.01
C ASP A 379 4.91 18.75 -21.99
N LEU A 380 4.54 18.85 -20.71
CA LEU A 380 5.41 19.33 -19.66
C LEU A 380 5.96 18.20 -18.82
N VAL A 381 7.26 18.22 -18.57
CA VAL A 381 7.91 17.33 -17.61
C VAL A 381 7.73 17.86 -16.21
N SER A 382 7.20 17.04 -15.34
CA SER A 382 7.03 17.31 -13.91
C SER A 382 8.03 16.50 -13.10
N VAL A 383 8.58 17.10 -12.04
CA VAL A 383 9.55 16.44 -11.17
C VAL A 383 9.07 16.49 -9.72
N LYS A 384 8.98 15.32 -9.10
CA LYS A 384 8.79 15.17 -7.65
C LYS A 384 10.17 15.16 -7.01
N VAL A 385 10.40 16.06 -6.05
CA VAL A 385 11.64 16.11 -5.27
C VAL A 385 11.28 15.89 -3.80
N PRO A 386 11.86 14.90 -3.11
CA PRO A 386 11.64 14.72 -1.68
C PRO A 386 12.28 15.87 -0.88
N VAL A 387 11.64 16.23 0.23
CA VAL A 387 12.18 17.24 1.16
C VAL A 387 12.44 16.56 2.50
N PHE A 388 13.71 16.49 2.88
CA PHE A 388 14.12 15.89 4.15
C PHE A 388 14.20 16.95 5.26
N SER A 389 13.52 16.69 6.37
CA SER A 389 13.53 17.57 7.55
C SER A 389 14.83 17.39 8.36
N THR A 390 15.98 17.64 7.75
CA THR A 390 17.32 17.45 8.37
C THR A 390 17.52 18.27 9.64
N GLN A 391 16.87 19.43 9.74
CA GLN A 391 16.89 20.25 10.97
C GLN A 391 16.27 19.56 12.19
N LYS A 392 15.33 18.63 11.96
CA LYS A 392 14.69 17.84 13.03
C LYS A 392 15.43 16.52 13.30
N LEU A 393 16.38 16.16 12.47
CA LEU A 393 17.14 14.93 12.52
C LEU A 393 18.65 15.18 12.56
N PRO A 394 19.19 15.70 13.69
CA PRO A 394 20.55 16.24 13.76
C PRO A 394 21.67 15.20 13.58
N LYS A 395 21.33 13.91 13.40
CA LYS A 395 22.29 12.82 13.18
C LYS A 395 22.22 12.25 11.75
N VAL A 396 21.43 12.86 10.88
CA VAL A 396 21.32 12.43 9.48
C VAL A 396 22.30 13.20 8.65
N GLU A 397 23.09 12.50 7.84
CA GLU A 397 24.02 13.11 6.88
C GLU A 397 23.23 13.87 5.80
N VAL A 398 23.65 15.08 5.50
CA VAL A 398 22.92 16.02 4.61
C VAL A 398 23.49 16.01 3.19
N SER A 399 24.60 15.33 2.98
CA SER A 399 25.22 15.15 1.66
C SER A 399 24.64 13.94 0.94
N LEU A 400 24.04 14.20 -0.21
CA LEU A 400 23.69 13.17 -1.19
C LEU A 400 24.89 12.87 -2.07
#